data_644291f0081078ee13f0681f17805962
#
_entry.id   644291f0081078ee13f0681f17805962
#
_cell.length_a   1.000
_cell.length_b   1.000
_cell.length_c   1.000
_cell.angle_alpha   90.00
_cell.angle_beta   90.00
_cell.angle_gamma   90.00
#
_symmetry.space_group_name_H-M   'P 1'
#
loop_
_entity.id
_entity.type
_entity.pdbx_description
1 polymer ?
#
loop_
_entity_poly.entity_id
_entity_poly.type
_entity_poly.pdbx_seq_one_letter_code
_entity_poly.pdbx_strand_id
1 'polypeptide(L)'
;MGDLTILNIISFLLIFFIGLPHGSFDGAVAALVGFNKRFQFIQFLFYYIILFSLVILFWLYFPIFALSIFIIMTIIHFGLCDWTNFRINKYKYSVSFTYGMTIIFGIIFFNENQSFLIFEYLTNDKIYLIQKYFFIPYFLTILSIVYFIYLSIFEKKLRKGVIEILFLLIIFYLFDPLLSFAIYFCFFHTYKHLKHLVKNIYSNLTNKKFVIYSTFVFTVVSWFGGLGIIFYLVCLLYTSPSPRDNR
;
A
#
# COMPACT_ATOMS: atom_id res chain seq x y z
N MET A 1 -13.25 -1.88 20.80
CA MET A 1 -13.08 -1.03 19.62
C MET A 1 -12.80 0.37 20.13
N GLY A 2 -11.62 0.96 19.84
CA GLY A 2 -11.38 2.36 20.17
C GLY A 2 -12.37 3.26 19.41
N ASP A 3 -12.81 4.33 20.06
CA ASP A 3 -13.72 5.29 19.46
C ASP A 3 -13.13 5.78 18.12
N LEU A 4 -13.98 5.83 17.08
CA LEU A 4 -13.60 6.38 15.78
C LEU A 4 -13.24 7.85 15.96
N THR A 5 -11.94 8.13 15.98
CA THR A 5 -11.47 9.51 16.10
C THR A 5 -11.67 10.26 14.78
N ILE A 6 -11.75 11.59 14.86
CA ILE A 6 -11.80 12.46 13.67
C ILE A 6 -10.60 12.16 12.73
N LEU A 7 -9.43 11.86 13.28
CA LEU A 7 -8.24 11.51 12.52
C LEU A 7 -8.42 10.21 11.72
N ASN A 8 -9.06 9.20 12.30
CA ASN A 8 -9.37 7.96 11.58
C ASN A 8 -10.31 8.20 10.41
N ILE A 9 -11.33 9.04 10.58
CA ILE A 9 -12.25 9.43 9.50
C ILE A 9 -11.49 10.16 8.39
N ILE A 10 -10.64 11.12 8.74
CA ILE A 10 -9.79 11.83 7.76
C ILE A 10 -8.89 10.85 7.01
N SER A 11 -8.26 9.90 7.72
CA SER A 11 -7.40 8.89 7.11
C SER A 11 -8.16 8.01 6.11
N PHE A 12 -9.35 7.56 6.47
CA PHE A 12 -10.23 6.79 5.57
C PHE A 12 -10.64 7.60 4.35
N LEU A 13 -11.01 8.87 4.51
CA LEU A 13 -11.37 9.75 3.41
C LEU A 13 -10.18 9.99 2.46
N LEU A 14 -8.98 10.21 2.99
CA LEU A 14 -7.76 10.35 2.20
C LEU A 14 -7.49 9.08 1.38
N ILE A 15 -7.50 7.91 2.01
CA ILE A 15 -7.29 6.64 1.33
C ILE A 15 -8.38 6.39 0.29
N PHE A 16 -9.63 6.68 0.60
CA PHE A 16 -10.77 6.46 -0.30
C PHE A 16 -10.71 7.35 -1.55
N PHE A 17 -10.50 8.66 -1.36
CA PHE A 17 -10.57 9.62 -2.48
C PHE A 17 -9.25 9.77 -3.24
N ILE A 18 -8.10 9.59 -2.58
CA ILE A 18 -6.78 9.79 -3.20
C ILE A 18 -6.07 8.44 -3.38
N GLY A 19 -6.12 7.57 -2.38
CA GLY A 19 -5.42 6.30 -2.38
C GLY A 19 -6.02 5.28 -3.34
N LEU A 20 -7.33 4.98 -3.24
CA LEU A 20 -7.96 3.97 -4.10
C LEU A 20 -7.81 4.27 -5.60
N PRO A 21 -7.96 5.52 -6.09
CA PRO A 21 -7.78 5.81 -7.50
C PRO A 21 -6.37 5.64 -8.05
N HIS A 22 -5.35 5.41 -7.21
CA HIS A 22 -3.99 5.20 -7.76
C HIS A 22 -3.91 3.97 -8.69
N GLY A 23 -4.73 2.93 -8.47
CA GLY A 23 -4.89 1.78 -9.34
C GLY A 23 -5.77 2.00 -10.58
N SER A 24 -6.34 3.20 -10.76
CA SER A 24 -7.25 3.50 -11.87
C SER A 24 -6.61 3.34 -13.25
N PHE A 25 -5.29 3.45 -13.32
CA PHE A 25 -4.54 3.29 -14.57
C PHE A 25 -4.25 1.84 -14.95
N ASP A 26 -4.69 0.85 -14.18
CA ASP A 26 -4.43 -0.58 -14.46
C ASP A 26 -4.89 -0.99 -15.86
N GLY A 27 -6.03 -0.46 -16.32
CA GLY A 27 -6.50 -0.69 -17.69
C GLY A 27 -5.58 -0.08 -18.77
N ALA A 28 -4.99 1.08 -18.50
CA ALA A 28 -4.03 1.71 -19.41
C ALA A 28 -2.68 1.00 -19.38
N VAL A 29 -2.26 0.51 -18.23
CA VAL A 29 -1.06 -0.33 -18.05
C VAL A 29 -1.24 -1.65 -18.77
N ALA A 30 -2.40 -2.29 -18.68
CA ALA A 30 -2.73 -3.49 -19.44
C ALA A 30 -2.57 -3.28 -20.95
N ALA A 31 -3.02 -2.13 -21.46
CA ALA A 31 -2.83 -1.78 -22.87
C ALA A 31 -1.35 -1.60 -23.25
N LEU A 32 -0.53 -1.03 -22.37
CA LEU A 32 0.94 -0.91 -22.59
C LEU A 32 1.65 -2.25 -22.68
N VAL A 33 1.19 -3.26 -21.93
CA VAL A 33 1.78 -4.61 -21.94
C VAL A 33 1.13 -5.54 -22.96
N GLY A 34 0.31 -4.99 -23.87
CA GLY A 34 -0.20 -5.72 -25.04
C GLY A 34 -1.69 -6.07 -25.03
N PHE A 35 -2.43 -5.80 -23.95
CA PHE A 35 -3.87 -6.00 -23.89
C PHE A 35 -4.64 -4.81 -24.49
N ASN A 36 -4.32 -4.42 -25.75
CA ASN A 36 -4.80 -3.20 -26.38
C ASN A 36 -5.99 -3.41 -27.34
N LYS A 37 -6.33 -4.66 -27.69
CA LYS A 37 -7.49 -5.02 -28.49
C LYS A 37 -8.65 -5.41 -27.57
N ARG A 38 -9.91 -5.21 -28.03
CA ARG A 38 -11.10 -5.49 -27.23
C ARG A 38 -11.12 -6.89 -26.60
N PHE A 39 -10.79 -7.91 -27.38
CA PHE A 39 -10.76 -9.29 -26.88
C PHE A 39 -9.67 -9.51 -25.82
N GLN A 40 -8.47 -8.99 -26.07
CA GLN A 40 -7.35 -9.05 -25.12
C GLN A 40 -7.68 -8.32 -23.83
N PHE A 41 -8.35 -7.18 -23.89
CA PHE A 41 -8.77 -6.44 -22.71
C PHE A 41 -9.80 -7.21 -21.87
N ILE A 42 -10.75 -7.90 -22.51
CA ILE A 42 -11.69 -8.80 -21.82
C ILE A 42 -10.93 -9.96 -21.15
N GLN A 43 -9.93 -10.55 -21.83
CA GLN A 43 -9.06 -11.57 -21.22
C GLN A 43 -8.30 -11.03 -20.00
N PHE A 44 -7.77 -9.81 -20.09
CA PHE A 44 -7.13 -9.14 -18.95
C PHE A 44 -8.09 -9.01 -17.77
N LEU A 45 -9.31 -8.51 -17.99
CA LEU A 45 -10.33 -8.39 -16.94
C LEU A 45 -10.68 -9.74 -16.31
N PHE A 46 -10.79 -10.78 -17.11
CA PHE A 46 -11.05 -12.13 -16.63
C PHE A 46 -9.92 -12.63 -15.70
N TYR A 47 -8.65 -12.49 -16.11
CA TYR A 47 -7.51 -12.85 -15.27
C TYR A 47 -7.42 -11.98 -14.02
N TYR A 48 -7.73 -10.70 -14.12
CA TYR A 48 -7.75 -9.76 -12.99
C TYR A 48 -8.77 -10.19 -11.93
N ILE A 49 -9.99 -10.56 -12.35
CA ILE A 49 -11.03 -11.05 -11.43
C ILE A 49 -10.65 -12.40 -10.82
N ILE A 50 -10.10 -13.32 -11.60
CA ILE A 50 -9.61 -14.61 -11.06
C ILE A 50 -8.53 -14.37 -10.01
N LEU A 51 -7.53 -13.56 -10.31
CA LEU A 51 -6.44 -13.27 -9.37
C LEU A 51 -6.97 -12.63 -8.09
N PHE A 52 -7.87 -11.66 -8.22
CA PHE A 52 -8.54 -11.01 -7.07
C PHE A 52 -9.28 -12.02 -6.20
N SER A 53 -10.06 -12.92 -6.81
CA SER A 53 -10.79 -13.98 -6.10
C SER A 53 -9.85 -14.95 -5.40
N LEU A 54 -8.75 -15.34 -6.05
CA LEU A 54 -7.73 -16.22 -5.45
C LEU A 54 -7.05 -15.56 -4.24
N VAL A 55 -6.75 -14.26 -4.32
CA VAL A 55 -6.18 -13.51 -3.18
C VAL A 55 -7.15 -13.49 -2.00
N ILE A 56 -8.45 -13.25 -2.24
CA ILE A 56 -9.46 -13.30 -1.16
C ILE A 56 -9.53 -14.69 -0.54
N LEU A 57 -9.63 -15.75 -1.35
CA LEU A 57 -9.66 -17.13 -0.85
C LEU A 57 -8.40 -17.46 -0.06
N PHE A 58 -7.24 -17.07 -0.56
CA PHE A 58 -5.98 -17.28 0.14
C PHE A 58 -5.95 -16.55 1.49
N TRP A 59 -6.48 -15.32 1.57
CA TRP A 59 -6.59 -14.59 2.82
C TRP A 59 -7.52 -15.29 3.83
N LEU A 60 -8.66 -15.79 3.37
CA LEU A 60 -9.63 -16.47 4.24
C LEU A 60 -9.07 -17.77 4.83
N TYR A 61 -8.30 -18.53 4.06
CA TYR A 61 -7.77 -19.83 4.51
C TYR A 61 -6.40 -19.73 5.19
N PHE A 62 -5.56 -18.78 4.77
CA PHE A 62 -4.17 -18.63 5.23
C PHE A 62 -3.82 -17.20 5.63
N PRO A 63 -4.54 -16.58 6.59
CA PRO A 63 -4.46 -15.15 6.86
C PRO A 63 -3.05 -14.66 7.25
N ILE A 64 -2.27 -15.45 8.03
CA ILE A 64 -0.89 -15.09 8.41
C ILE A 64 0.03 -15.06 7.18
N PHE A 65 -0.06 -16.08 6.33
CA PHE A 65 0.75 -16.12 5.10
C PHE A 65 0.35 -15.02 4.14
N ALA A 66 -0.96 -14.75 4.01
CA ALA A 66 -1.50 -13.68 3.19
C ALA A 66 -0.99 -12.32 3.67
N LEU A 67 -1.06 -12.03 4.98
CA LEU A 67 -0.52 -10.80 5.56
C LEU A 67 1.00 -10.69 5.34
N SER A 68 1.75 -11.78 5.55
CA SER A 68 3.20 -11.79 5.38
C SER A 68 3.60 -11.50 3.92
N ILE A 69 2.93 -12.15 2.96
CA ILE A 69 3.15 -11.91 1.52
C ILE A 69 2.75 -10.48 1.17
N PHE A 70 1.62 -9.97 1.69
CA PHE A 70 1.17 -8.61 1.48
C PHE A 70 2.22 -7.59 1.96
N ILE A 71 2.76 -7.76 3.17
CA ILE A 71 3.82 -6.91 3.71
C ILE A 71 5.07 -6.93 2.81
N ILE A 72 5.53 -8.11 2.40
CA ILE A 72 6.71 -8.27 1.52
C ILE A 72 6.47 -7.58 0.17
N MET A 73 5.32 -7.83 -0.45
CA MET A 73 4.94 -7.20 -1.73
C MET A 73 4.86 -5.69 -1.61
N THR A 74 4.33 -5.18 -0.51
CA THR A 74 4.20 -3.75 -0.24
C THR A 74 5.57 -3.08 -0.07
N ILE A 75 6.50 -3.74 0.65
CA ILE A 75 7.89 -3.27 0.79
C ILE A 75 8.57 -3.15 -0.57
N ILE A 76 8.45 -4.19 -1.40
CA ILE A 76 9.03 -4.21 -2.75
C ILE A 76 8.38 -3.12 -3.62
N HIS A 77 7.06 -3.03 -3.61
CA HIS A 77 6.29 -2.09 -4.42
C HIS A 77 6.63 -0.63 -4.08
N PHE A 78 6.51 -0.24 -2.81
CA PHE A 78 6.83 1.12 -2.37
C PHE A 78 8.29 1.45 -2.62
N GLY A 79 9.19 0.53 -2.28
CA GLY A 79 10.61 0.73 -2.49
C GLY A 79 10.97 0.97 -3.95
N LEU A 80 10.51 0.12 -4.86
CA LEU A 80 10.84 0.23 -6.29
C LEU A 80 10.15 1.42 -6.96
N CYS A 81 8.87 1.69 -6.64
CA CYS A 81 8.14 2.81 -7.23
C CYS A 81 8.72 4.16 -6.80
N ASP A 82 9.03 4.33 -5.52
CA ASP A 82 9.53 5.60 -5.01
C ASP A 82 10.99 5.85 -5.39
N TRP A 83 11.76 4.78 -5.57
CA TRP A 83 13.15 4.85 -6.03
C TRP A 83 13.33 5.42 -7.44
N THR A 84 12.37 5.26 -8.34
CA THR A 84 12.49 5.72 -9.73
C THR A 84 12.83 7.22 -9.85
N ASN A 85 12.57 8.00 -8.82
CA ASN A 85 12.88 9.43 -8.77
C ASN A 85 14.37 9.75 -8.63
N PHE A 86 15.20 8.82 -8.12
CA PHE A 86 16.60 9.08 -7.81
C PHE A 86 17.56 8.90 -9.00
N ARG A 87 17.13 8.21 -10.08
CA ARG A 87 17.89 7.98 -11.31
C ARG A 87 19.31 7.44 -11.10
N ILE A 88 19.53 6.67 -10.03
CA ILE A 88 20.82 6.04 -9.73
C ILE A 88 20.64 4.53 -9.80
N ASN A 89 21.27 3.87 -10.78
CA ASN A 89 21.12 2.43 -10.95
C ASN A 89 22.00 1.61 -9.99
N LYS A 90 23.16 2.15 -9.57
CA LYS A 90 24.16 1.43 -8.78
C LYS A 90 23.64 0.86 -7.46
N TYR A 91 22.76 1.59 -6.76
CA TYR A 91 22.23 1.19 -5.43
C TYR A 91 20.73 0.95 -5.45
N LYS A 92 20.14 0.73 -6.63
CA LYS A 92 18.69 0.64 -6.80
C LYS A 92 18.02 -0.29 -5.80
N TYR A 93 18.48 -1.54 -5.73
CA TYR A 93 17.81 -2.54 -4.91
C TYR A 93 18.01 -2.33 -3.40
N SER A 94 19.22 -1.96 -2.96
CA SER A 94 19.46 -1.72 -1.54
C SER A 94 18.69 -0.51 -1.03
N VAL A 95 18.64 0.58 -1.79
CA VAL A 95 17.91 1.78 -1.38
C VAL A 95 16.40 1.59 -1.50
N SER A 96 15.91 0.88 -2.53
CA SER A 96 14.50 0.50 -2.61
C SER A 96 14.08 -0.35 -1.42
N PHE A 97 14.90 -1.34 -1.04
CA PHE A 97 14.65 -2.15 0.14
C PHE A 97 14.58 -1.31 1.41
N THR A 98 15.57 -0.42 1.63
CA THR A 98 15.55 0.50 2.80
C THR A 98 14.29 1.33 2.83
N TYR A 99 13.89 1.89 1.69
CA TYR A 99 12.68 2.71 1.59
C TYR A 99 11.44 1.94 1.99
N GLY A 100 11.20 0.78 1.35
CA GLY A 100 10.04 -0.05 1.64
C GLY A 100 9.99 -0.56 3.08
N MET A 101 11.15 -0.99 3.61
CA MET A 101 11.28 -1.42 5.01
C MET A 101 10.97 -0.28 5.98
N THR A 102 11.53 0.91 5.72
CA THR A 102 11.31 2.09 6.58
C THR A 102 9.84 2.49 6.62
N ILE A 103 9.14 2.45 5.49
CA ILE A 103 7.73 2.81 5.44
C ILE A 103 6.89 1.84 6.27
N ILE A 104 7.00 0.56 6.01
CA ILE A 104 6.16 -0.44 6.65
C ILE A 104 6.56 -0.63 8.12
N PHE A 105 7.82 -0.96 8.36
CA PHE A 105 8.27 -1.25 9.73
C PHE A 105 8.51 0.00 10.57
N GLY A 106 8.69 1.17 9.95
CA GLY A 106 8.69 2.44 10.67
C GLY A 106 7.32 2.77 11.26
N ILE A 107 6.24 2.62 10.48
CA ILE A 107 4.87 2.81 10.99
C ILE A 107 4.57 1.82 12.11
N ILE A 108 4.88 0.53 11.91
CA ILE A 108 4.61 -0.52 12.89
C ILE A 108 5.42 -0.29 14.17
N PHE A 109 6.71 0.04 14.06
CA PHE A 109 7.61 0.22 15.19
C PHE A 109 7.16 1.35 16.15
N PHE A 110 6.81 2.52 15.59
CA PHE A 110 6.35 3.64 16.42
C PHE A 110 4.94 3.46 16.98
N ASN A 111 4.14 2.58 16.38
CA ASN A 111 2.73 2.37 16.72
C ASN A 111 2.43 0.87 16.93
N GLU A 112 3.32 0.15 17.61
CA GLU A 112 3.30 -1.32 17.67
C GLU A 112 1.97 -1.86 18.17
N ASN A 113 1.48 -1.40 19.32
CA ASN A 113 0.22 -1.88 19.90
C ASN A 113 -0.98 -1.70 18.95
N GLN A 114 -1.10 -0.53 18.34
CA GLN A 114 -2.22 -0.24 17.43
C GLN A 114 -2.10 -1.02 16.12
N SER A 115 -0.88 -1.18 15.61
CA SER A 115 -0.62 -1.97 14.41
C SER A 115 -0.94 -3.45 14.63
N PHE A 116 -0.58 -4.01 15.79
CA PHE A 116 -0.91 -5.40 16.10
C PHE A 116 -2.40 -5.62 16.31
N LEU A 117 -3.15 -4.67 16.87
CA LEU A 117 -4.62 -4.75 16.92
C LEU A 117 -5.23 -4.85 15.52
N ILE A 118 -4.71 -4.10 14.55
CA ILE A 118 -5.14 -4.20 13.16
C ILE A 118 -4.79 -5.59 12.59
N PHE A 119 -3.59 -6.09 12.86
CA PHE A 119 -3.15 -7.40 12.37
C PHE A 119 -3.90 -8.56 13.02
N GLU A 120 -4.26 -8.47 14.31
CA GLU A 120 -5.12 -9.44 14.99
C GLU A 120 -6.45 -9.56 14.26
N TYR A 121 -7.10 -8.44 13.96
CA TYR A 121 -8.33 -8.43 13.18
C TYR A 121 -8.16 -9.05 11.79
N LEU A 122 -7.09 -8.70 11.07
CA LEU A 122 -6.81 -9.20 9.72
C LEU A 122 -6.44 -10.69 9.68
N THR A 123 -5.95 -11.26 10.78
CA THR A 123 -5.48 -12.64 10.85
C THR A 123 -6.36 -13.56 11.69
N ASN A 124 -7.55 -13.10 12.11
CA ASN A 124 -8.43 -13.81 13.02
C ASN A 124 -7.68 -14.25 14.30
N ASP A 125 -7.06 -13.28 14.96
CA ASP A 125 -6.29 -13.42 16.21
C ASP A 125 -5.04 -14.34 16.14
N LYS A 126 -4.59 -14.71 14.94
CA LYS A 126 -3.44 -15.60 14.78
C LYS A 126 -2.09 -14.90 14.72
N ILE A 127 -2.04 -13.55 14.74
CA ILE A 127 -0.79 -12.77 14.59
C ILE A 127 0.23 -13.10 15.70
N TYR A 128 -0.22 -13.53 16.88
CA TYR A 128 0.65 -13.91 18.01
C TYR A 128 1.70 -14.96 17.62
N LEU A 129 1.42 -15.79 16.59
CA LEU A 129 2.34 -16.82 16.12
C LEU A 129 3.64 -16.23 15.56
N ILE A 130 3.58 -15.04 14.97
CA ILE A 130 4.73 -14.38 14.33
C ILE A 130 5.15 -13.08 15.02
N GLN A 131 4.31 -12.51 15.90
CA GLN A 131 4.57 -11.24 16.59
C GLN A 131 5.94 -11.20 17.26
N LYS A 132 6.31 -12.25 17.97
CA LYS A 132 7.61 -12.33 18.65
C LYS A 132 8.83 -12.24 17.74
N TYR A 133 8.67 -12.42 16.43
CA TYR A 133 9.77 -12.33 15.46
C TYR A 133 9.90 -10.95 14.82
N PHE A 134 9.03 -9.98 15.16
CA PHE A 134 9.07 -8.64 14.56
C PHE A 134 10.32 -7.84 14.92
N PHE A 135 11.03 -8.23 15.95
CA PHE A 135 12.35 -7.65 16.26
C PHE A 135 13.34 -7.83 15.09
N ILE A 136 13.21 -8.90 14.29
CA ILE A 136 14.09 -9.16 13.14
C ILE A 136 13.93 -8.08 12.06
N PRO A 137 12.73 -7.83 11.50
CA PRO A 137 12.54 -6.76 10.53
C PRO A 137 12.82 -5.36 11.11
N TYR A 138 12.57 -5.09 12.40
CA TYR A 138 12.95 -3.82 13.01
C TYR A 138 14.47 -3.62 12.98
N PHE A 139 15.23 -4.62 13.41
CA PHE A 139 16.69 -4.58 13.37
C PHE A 139 17.22 -4.40 11.94
N LEU A 140 16.67 -5.16 10.97
CA LEU A 140 17.03 -5.01 9.56
C LEU A 140 16.70 -3.62 9.01
N THR A 141 15.59 -3.03 9.42
CA THR A 141 15.21 -1.66 9.03
C THR A 141 16.21 -0.65 9.54
N ILE A 142 16.58 -0.71 10.82
CA ILE A 142 17.58 0.19 11.41
C ILE A 142 18.92 0.04 10.69
N LEU A 143 19.38 -1.19 10.49
CA LEU A 143 20.63 -1.47 9.78
C LEU A 143 20.63 -0.94 8.35
N SER A 144 19.52 -1.11 7.64
CA SER A 144 19.36 -0.61 6.27
C SER A 144 19.35 0.93 6.20
N ILE A 145 18.72 1.61 7.16
CA ILE A 145 18.74 3.08 7.27
C ILE A 145 20.17 3.59 7.51
N VAL A 146 20.89 2.98 8.44
CA VAL A 146 22.30 3.33 8.73
C VAL A 146 23.15 3.16 7.47
N TYR A 147 22.98 2.04 6.75
CA TYR A 147 23.65 1.81 5.49
C TYR A 147 23.30 2.85 4.42
N PHE A 148 22.03 3.24 4.34
CA PHE A 148 21.59 4.27 3.39
C PHE A 148 22.18 5.65 3.71
N ILE A 149 22.25 6.03 4.98
CA ILE A 149 22.90 7.26 5.44
C ILE A 149 24.39 7.22 5.05
N TYR A 150 25.07 6.10 5.32
CA TYR A 150 26.46 5.89 4.90
C TYR A 150 26.66 6.08 3.40
N LEU A 151 25.82 5.47 2.55
CA LEU A 151 25.90 5.66 1.10
C LEU A 151 25.69 7.12 0.68
N SER A 152 24.86 7.88 1.39
CA SER A 152 24.58 9.29 1.08
C SER A 152 25.76 10.24 1.32
N ILE A 153 26.78 9.79 2.07
CA ILE A 153 28.02 10.54 2.25
C ILE A 153 28.78 10.60 0.92
N PHE A 154 28.85 9.46 0.21
CA PHE A 154 29.57 9.32 -1.04
C PHE A 154 28.74 9.73 -2.26
N GLU A 155 27.42 9.48 -2.24
CA GLU A 155 26.51 9.75 -3.35
C GLU A 155 25.52 10.86 -2.99
N LYS A 156 25.86 12.11 -3.37
CA LYS A 156 25.07 13.31 -3.03
C LYS A 156 23.59 13.23 -3.43
N LYS A 157 23.27 12.49 -4.51
CA LYS A 157 21.87 12.33 -4.98
C LYS A 157 21.01 11.59 -3.97
N LEU A 158 21.59 10.73 -3.12
CA LEU A 158 20.87 9.99 -2.08
C LEU A 158 20.45 10.84 -0.89
N ARG A 159 21.08 12.01 -0.67
CA ARG A 159 20.80 12.88 0.48
C ARG A 159 19.34 13.32 0.55
N LYS A 160 18.71 13.58 -0.60
CA LYS A 160 17.27 13.92 -0.64
C LYS A 160 16.41 12.75 -0.11
N GLY A 161 16.76 11.51 -0.43
CA GLY A 161 16.07 10.34 0.07
C GLY A 161 16.26 10.14 1.58
N VAL A 162 17.45 10.41 2.10
CA VAL A 162 17.70 10.39 3.56
C VAL A 162 16.83 11.41 4.27
N ILE A 163 16.77 12.66 3.76
CA ILE A 163 15.93 13.71 4.33
C ILE A 163 14.44 13.29 4.31
N GLU A 164 13.99 12.69 3.20
CA GLU A 164 12.62 12.22 3.08
C GLU A 164 12.31 11.09 4.07
N ILE A 165 13.22 10.11 4.23
CA ILE A 165 13.07 9.04 5.25
C ILE A 165 13.00 9.63 6.66
N LEU A 166 13.89 10.54 7.01
CA LEU A 166 13.87 11.17 8.33
C LEU A 166 12.58 11.94 8.59
N PHE A 167 12.07 12.64 7.58
CA PHE A 167 10.79 13.34 7.67
C PHE A 167 9.62 12.36 7.85
N LEU A 168 9.61 11.24 7.12
CA LEU A 168 8.59 10.20 7.27
C LEU A 168 8.63 9.55 8.65
N LEU A 169 9.83 9.29 9.21
CA LEU A 169 9.95 8.74 10.56
C LEU A 169 9.37 9.70 11.62
N ILE A 170 9.52 11.02 11.44
CA ILE A 170 8.87 12.01 12.32
C ILE A 170 7.35 11.92 12.22
N ILE A 171 6.79 11.78 11.00
CA ILE A 171 5.35 11.59 10.79
C ILE A 171 4.88 10.31 11.50
N PHE A 172 5.60 9.19 11.35
CA PHE A 172 5.24 7.91 11.94
C PHE A 172 5.32 7.91 13.47
N TYR A 173 6.18 8.75 14.03
CA TYR A 173 6.26 8.96 15.49
C TYR A 173 5.10 9.82 16.02
N LEU A 174 4.67 10.84 15.26
CA LEU A 174 3.68 11.82 15.73
C LEU A 174 2.23 11.35 15.55
N PHE A 175 1.95 10.48 14.59
CA PHE A 175 0.60 10.09 14.20
C PHE A 175 0.37 8.59 14.36
N ASP A 176 -0.89 8.21 14.55
CA ASP A 176 -1.32 6.80 14.59
C ASP A 176 -1.02 6.07 13.26
N PRO A 177 -1.04 4.71 13.24
CA PRO A 177 -0.60 3.96 12.08
C PRO A 177 -1.46 4.20 10.84
N LEU A 178 -2.77 4.45 11.01
CA LEU A 178 -3.69 4.66 9.90
C LEU A 178 -3.44 6.03 9.23
N LEU A 179 -3.27 7.08 10.03
CA LEU A 179 -2.99 8.42 9.52
C LEU A 179 -1.57 8.50 8.94
N SER A 180 -0.58 7.89 9.60
CA SER A 180 0.78 7.76 9.11
C SER A 180 0.82 7.12 7.73
N PHE A 181 0.11 6.00 7.56
CA PHE A 181 -0.03 5.33 6.28
C PHE A 181 -0.76 6.21 5.25
N ALA A 182 -1.88 6.84 5.63
CA ALA A 182 -2.65 7.70 4.74
C ALA A 182 -1.82 8.88 4.21
N ILE A 183 -1.06 9.55 5.07
CA ILE A 183 -0.18 10.66 4.69
C ILE A 183 0.88 10.16 3.69
N TYR A 184 1.60 9.10 4.03
CA TYR A 184 2.62 8.56 3.13
C TYR A 184 1.99 8.11 1.80
N PHE A 185 0.95 7.28 1.85
CA PHE A 185 0.35 6.67 0.66
C PHE A 185 -0.25 7.70 -0.29
N CYS A 186 -1.02 8.67 0.23
CA CYS A 186 -1.71 9.64 -0.61
C CYS A 186 -0.79 10.75 -1.14
N PHE A 187 0.13 11.28 -0.31
CA PHE A 187 0.88 12.48 -0.67
C PHE A 187 2.29 12.18 -1.19
N PHE A 188 2.91 11.07 -0.78
CA PHE A 188 4.23 10.69 -1.25
C PHE A 188 4.16 9.64 -2.35
N HIS A 189 3.62 8.47 -2.03
CA HIS A 189 3.60 7.35 -2.96
C HIS A 189 2.70 7.59 -4.17
N THR A 190 1.43 7.91 -3.97
CA THR A 190 0.47 8.12 -5.06
C THR A 190 0.93 9.24 -6.00
N TYR A 191 1.43 10.35 -5.45
CA TYR A 191 1.96 11.45 -6.27
C TYR A 191 3.14 11.02 -7.15
N LYS A 192 4.14 10.35 -6.58
CA LYS A 192 5.32 9.87 -7.31
C LYS A 192 4.94 8.82 -8.37
N HIS A 193 4.12 7.85 -7.96
CA HIS A 193 3.64 6.77 -8.82
C HIS A 193 2.86 7.32 -10.02
N LEU A 194 1.85 8.16 -9.79
CA LEU A 194 1.04 8.74 -10.85
C LEU A 194 1.86 9.62 -11.80
N LYS A 195 2.77 10.45 -11.29
CA LYS A 195 3.65 11.27 -12.12
C LYS A 195 4.48 10.44 -13.10
N HIS A 196 5.02 9.32 -12.64
CA HIS A 196 5.81 8.43 -13.49
C HIS A 196 4.93 7.66 -14.48
N LEU A 197 3.81 7.13 -14.00
CA LEU A 197 2.87 6.32 -14.78
C LEU A 197 2.23 7.13 -15.90
N VAL A 198 1.68 8.30 -15.58
CA VAL A 198 1.06 9.20 -16.55
C VAL A 198 2.03 9.58 -17.65
N LYS A 199 3.29 9.91 -17.30
CA LYS A 199 4.32 10.21 -18.31
C LYS A 199 4.51 9.03 -19.27
N ASN A 200 4.62 7.80 -18.76
CA ASN A 200 4.84 6.60 -19.59
C ASN A 200 3.61 6.28 -20.45
N ILE A 201 2.42 6.39 -19.89
CA ILE A 201 1.17 6.12 -20.63
C ILE A 201 1.02 7.11 -21.81
N TYR A 202 1.15 8.40 -21.56
CA TYR A 202 0.97 9.41 -22.58
C TYR A 202 2.08 9.45 -23.64
N SER A 203 3.29 8.94 -23.34
CA SER A 203 4.37 8.82 -24.32
C SER A 203 4.23 7.58 -25.22
N ASN A 204 3.58 6.51 -24.74
CA ASN A 204 3.57 5.21 -25.47
C ASN A 204 2.20 4.80 -25.98
N LEU A 205 1.09 5.35 -25.45
CA LEU A 205 -0.25 5.05 -25.94
C LEU A 205 -0.77 6.16 -26.86
N THR A 206 -1.13 5.77 -28.07
CA THR A 206 -1.72 6.68 -29.08
C THR A 206 -3.20 6.94 -28.84
N ASN A 207 -3.91 5.97 -28.27
CA ASN A 207 -5.36 6.06 -28.05
C ASN A 207 -5.72 6.71 -26.71
N LYS A 208 -5.67 8.03 -26.67
CA LYS A 208 -6.00 8.82 -25.45
C LYS A 208 -7.43 8.60 -24.96
N LYS A 209 -8.40 8.37 -25.85
CA LYS A 209 -9.80 8.10 -25.48
C LYS A 209 -9.91 6.79 -24.67
N PHE A 210 -9.18 5.76 -25.08
CA PHE A 210 -9.13 4.50 -24.34
C PHE A 210 -8.54 4.69 -22.95
N VAL A 211 -7.45 5.45 -22.81
CA VAL A 211 -6.82 5.75 -21.52
C VAL A 211 -7.82 6.42 -20.58
N ILE A 212 -8.48 7.48 -21.04
CA ILE A 212 -9.47 8.23 -20.24
C ILE A 212 -10.62 7.31 -19.83
N TYR A 213 -11.18 6.56 -20.78
CA TYR A 213 -12.30 5.67 -20.50
C TYR A 213 -11.93 4.55 -19.50
N SER A 214 -10.82 3.85 -19.73
CA SER A 214 -10.38 2.79 -18.82
C SER A 214 -10.07 3.33 -17.42
N THR A 215 -9.37 4.46 -17.31
CA THR A 215 -9.09 5.10 -16.03
C THR A 215 -10.38 5.47 -15.29
N PHE A 216 -11.36 6.04 -15.98
CA PHE A 216 -12.66 6.37 -15.39
C PHE A 216 -13.38 5.13 -14.88
N VAL A 217 -13.46 4.06 -15.69
CA VAL A 217 -14.12 2.79 -15.30
C VAL A 217 -13.44 2.20 -14.05
N PHE A 218 -12.12 2.09 -14.05
CA PHE A 218 -11.39 1.55 -12.89
C PHE A 218 -11.54 2.41 -11.64
N THR A 219 -11.56 3.75 -11.76
CA THR A 219 -11.85 4.66 -10.64
C THR A 219 -13.22 4.39 -10.04
N VAL A 220 -14.25 4.32 -10.90
CA VAL A 220 -15.63 4.08 -10.46
C VAL A 220 -15.74 2.71 -9.79
N VAL A 221 -15.16 1.66 -10.40
CA VAL A 221 -15.16 0.30 -9.82
C VAL A 221 -14.43 0.27 -8.47
N SER A 222 -13.30 0.96 -8.34
CA SER A 222 -12.56 1.05 -7.06
C SER A 222 -13.37 1.73 -5.97
N TRP A 223 -14.07 2.82 -6.27
CA TRP A 223 -14.92 3.50 -5.31
C TRP A 223 -16.14 2.67 -4.91
N PHE A 224 -16.85 2.07 -5.86
CA PHE A 224 -17.98 1.19 -5.53
C PHE A 224 -17.55 -0.06 -4.77
N GLY A 225 -16.40 -0.64 -5.14
CA GLY A 225 -15.80 -1.76 -4.38
C GLY A 225 -15.44 -1.36 -2.95
N GLY A 226 -14.79 -0.20 -2.77
CA GLY A 226 -14.47 0.35 -1.46
C GLY A 226 -15.71 0.61 -0.60
N LEU A 227 -16.74 1.24 -1.17
CA LEU A 227 -18.03 1.46 -0.48
C LEU A 227 -18.71 0.13 -0.11
N GLY A 228 -18.67 -0.87 -1.00
CA GLY A 228 -19.21 -2.20 -0.73
C GLY A 228 -18.54 -2.88 0.45
N ILE A 229 -17.22 -2.79 0.55
CA ILE A 229 -16.43 -3.31 1.68
C ILE A 229 -16.80 -2.58 2.98
N ILE A 230 -16.85 -1.25 2.95
CA ILE A 230 -17.23 -0.45 4.13
C ILE A 230 -18.65 -0.83 4.59
N PHE A 231 -19.59 -0.90 3.66
CA PHE A 231 -20.97 -1.30 3.96
C PHE A 231 -21.05 -2.70 4.58
N TYR A 232 -20.32 -3.66 4.00
CA TYR A 232 -20.26 -5.03 4.54
C TYR A 232 -19.68 -5.07 5.96
N LEU A 233 -18.58 -4.34 6.22
CA LEU A 233 -17.97 -4.27 7.55
C LEU A 233 -18.93 -3.61 8.56
N VAL A 234 -19.64 -2.54 8.17
CA VAL A 234 -20.64 -1.89 9.03
C VAL A 234 -21.78 -2.84 9.33
N CYS A 235 -22.31 -3.56 8.33
CA CYS A 235 -23.36 -4.55 8.55
C CYS A 235 -22.92 -5.65 9.52
N LEU A 236 -21.69 -6.18 9.38
CA LEU A 236 -21.16 -7.19 10.32
C LEU A 236 -21.07 -6.66 11.75
N LEU A 237 -20.68 -5.39 11.93
CA LEU A 237 -20.62 -4.76 13.26
C LEU A 237 -22.00 -4.63 13.91
N TYR A 238 -23.06 -4.33 13.11
CA TYR A 238 -24.42 -4.22 13.61
C TYR A 238 -25.12 -5.56 13.82
N THR A 239 -24.67 -6.62 13.14
CA THR A 239 -25.27 -7.98 13.24
C THR A 239 -24.52 -8.89 14.22
N SER A 240 -23.37 -8.49 14.75
CA SER A 240 -22.69 -9.23 15.82
C SER A 240 -23.54 -9.20 17.10
N PRO A 241 -23.90 -10.37 17.69
CA PRO A 241 -24.66 -10.41 18.96
C PRO A 241 -23.86 -9.64 20.02
N SER A 242 -24.58 -8.75 20.72
CA SER A 242 -24.00 -8.00 21.84
C SER A 242 -23.56 -9.01 22.93
N PRO A 243 -22.40 -8.79 23.58
CA PRO A 243 -21.97 -9.61 24.72
C PRO A 243 -23.02 -9.66 25.88
N ARG A 244 -24.06 -8.82 25.82
CA ARG A 244 -25.18 -8.80 26.80
C ARG A 244 -26.27 -9.82 26.54
N ASP A 245 -26.31 -10.40 25.34
CA ASP A 245 -27.39 -11.36 24.98
C ASP A 245 -27.07 -12.80 25.42
N ASN A 246 -25.89 -13.02 26.01
CA ASN A 246 -25.44 -14.32 26.55
C ASN A 246 -25.48 -14.39 28.10
N ARG A 247 -26.38 -13.63 28.74
CA ARG A 247 -26.63 -13.77 30.19
C ARG A 247 -28.03 -14.27 30.46
#